data_71d87321245b789e3cdeb09d2be43692
#
_entry.id   71d87321245b789e3cdeb09d2be43692
#
_cell.length_a   1.000
_cell.length_b   1.000
_cell.length_c   1.000
_cell.angle_alpha   90.00
_cell.angle_beta   90.00
_cell.angle_gamma   90.00
#
_symmetry.space_group_name_H-M   'P 1'
#
loop_
_entity.id
_entity.type
_entity.pdbx_description
1 polymer ?
#
loop_
_entity_poly.entity_id
_entity_poly.type
_entity_poly.pdbx_seq_one_letter_code
_entity_poly.pdbx_strand_id
1 'polypeptide(L)'
;GGANWIVVSSEVSAVFDDLEYFHVSNAGAEQDSYNMGIEKIGTLAGRYQVYRDPYFPAGKVLIGHKGKSLLDAGYIYAPYVPLQLTPTMYNPFNMTPIKGIMTRYAKKMVNNRYYATITVRGLQSFSLDTLR
;
A
#
# COMPACT_ATOMS: atom_id res chain seq x y z
N GLY A 1 -18.39 10.98 -0.33
CA GLY A 1 -17.45 11.17 -1.42
C GLY A 1 -17.16 9.90 -2.18
N GLY A 2 -16.78 10.05 -3.43
CA GLY A 2 -16.38 8.89 -4.25
C GLY A 2 -14.99 8.38 -3.90
N ALA A 3 -14.69 7.14 -4.30
CA ALA A 3 -13.37 6.58 -4.16
C ALA A 3 -12.32 7.40 -4.94
N ASN A 4 -11.12 7.50 -4.40
CA ASN A 4 -10.05 8.28 -5.01
C ASN A 4 -8.69 7.56 -5.06
N TRP A 5 -8.58 6.38 -4.46
CA TRP A 5 -7.37 5.58 -4.53
C TRP A 5 -7.68 4.08 -4.65
N ILE A 6 -6.76 3.34 -5.24
CA ILE A 6 -6.84 1.89 -5.45
C ILE A 6 -5.48 1.28 -5.10
N VAL A 7 -5.51 0.18 -4.35
CA VAL A 7 -4.32 -0.64 -4.07
C VAL A 7 -4.51 -2.00 -4.71
N VAL A 8 -3.53 -2.43 -5.47
CA VAL A 8 -3.56 -3.69 -6.23
C VAL A 8 -2.34 -4.55 -5.92
N SER A 9 -2.49 -5.86 -6.12
CA SER A 9 -1.36 -6.79 -6.11
C SER A 9 -0.55 -6.67 -7.40
N SER A 10 0.65 -7.23 -7.43
CA SER A 10 1.52 -7.20 -8.62
C SER A 10 0.87 -7.85 -9.84
N GLU A 11 0.11 -8.93 -9.65
CA GLU A 11 -0.58 -9.63 -10.74
C GLU A 11 -1.69 -8.79 -11.36
N VAL A 12 -2.49 -8.11 -10.54
CA VAL A 12 -3.55 -7.24 -11.02
C VAL A 12 -2.99 -5.97 -11.65
N SER A 13 -1.83 -5.48 -11.19
CA SER A 13 -1.18 -4.32 -11.79
C SER A 13 -0.78 -4.56 -13.24
N ALA A 14 -0.36 -5.77 -13.58
CA ALA A 14 -0.05 -6.15 -14.96
C ALA A 14 -1.29 -6.07 -15.87
N VAL A 15 -2.46 -6.43 -15.35
CA VAL A 15 -3.73 -6.27 -16.09
C VAL A 15 -4.08 -4.80 -16.28
N PHE A 16 -3.81 -3.95 -15.31
CA PHE A 16 -4.08 -2.52 -15.42
C PHE A 16 -3.22 -1.83 -16.46
N ASP A 17 -2.00 -2.29 -16.72
CA ASP A 17 -1.13 -1.75 -17.77
C ASP A 17 -1.75 -1.88 -19.18
N ASP A 18 -2.61 -2.87 -19.37
CA ASP A 18 -3.30 -3.10 -20.66
C ASP A 18 -4.60 -2.30 -20.82
N LEU A 19 -5.04 -1.57 -19.78
CA LEU A 19 -6.28 -0.80 -19.83
C LEU A 19 -6.09 0.54 -20.56
N GLU A 20 -7.02 0.87 -21.44
CA GLU A 20 -7.01 2.10 -22.25
C GLU A 20 -7.04 3.38 -21.42
N TYR A 21 -7.76 3.35 -20.27
CA TYR A 21 -7.92 4.51 -19.40
C TYR A 21 -6.89 4.61 -18.28
N PHE A 22 -5.88 3.75 -18.33
CA PHE A 22 -4.81 3.77 -17.34
C PHE A 22 -3.63 4.61 -17.87
N HIS A 23 -3.26 5.62 -17.13
CA HIS A 23 -2.12 6.48 -17.44
C HIS A 23 -1.00 6.25 -16.45
N VAL A 24 0.13 5.77 -16.95
CA VAL A 24 1.34 5.57 -16.16
C VAL A 24 1.92 6.92 -15.75
N SER A 25 2.25 7.07 -14.49
CA SER A 25 2.91 8.27 -13.99
C SER A 25 4.41 8.20 -14.28
N ASN A 26 4.87 9.02 -15.23
CA ASN A 26 6.30 9.13 -15.55
C ASN A 26 7.06 10.06 -14.60
N ALA A 27 6.36 10.77 -13.72
CA ALA A 27 6.93 11.79 -12.85
C ALA A 27 7.47 11.20 -11.54
N GLY A 28 8.34 10.25 -11.58
CA GLY A 28 8.85 9.67 -10.34
C GLY A 28 9.85 8.55 -10.52
N ALA A 29 10.21 8.27 -11.75
CA ALA A 29 11.09 7.13 -12.06
C ALA A 29 12.45 7.20 -11.34
N GLU A 30 12.90 8.37 -10.96
CA GLU A 30 14.15 8.53 -10.21
C GLU A 30 13.96 8.44 -8.70
N GLN A 31 12.80 8.83 -8.17
CA GLN A 31 12.52 8.77 -6.72
C GLN A 31 11.96 7.42 -6.26
N ASP A 32 11.30 6.70 -7.15
CA ASP A 32 10.66 5.43 -6.79
C ASP A 32 11.64 4.26 -6.68
N SER A 33 12.86 4.39 -7.17
CA SER A 33 13.88 3.34 -7.10
C SER A 33 14.33 3.01 -5.67
N TYR A 34 14.04 3.88 -4.71
CA TYR A 34 14.39 3.70 -3.30
C TYR A 34 13.20 3.29 -2.40
N ASN A 35 12.00 3.28 -2.92
CA ASN A 35 10.81 2.88 -2.16
C ASN A 35 10.64 1.36 -2.18
N MET A 36 11.16 0.71 -1.17
CA MET A 36 10.88 -0.71 -0.93
C MET A 36 9.50 -0.83 -0.29
N GLY A 37 8.46 -1.04 -1.09
CA GLY A 37 7.11 -1.18 -0.55
C GLY A 37 6.02 -0.77 -1.52
N ILE A 38 5.06 0.00 -1.04
CA ILE A 38 3.91 0.45 -1.83
C ILE A 38 4.36 1.54 -2.82
N GLU A 39 4.13 1.31 -4.07
CA GLU A 39 4.54 2.15 -5.18
C GLU A 39 3.32 2.70 -5.92
N LYS A 40 3.35 3.99 -6.25
CA LYS A 40 2.33 4.61 -7.09
C LYS A 40 2.66 4.37 -8.56
N ILE A 41 1.82 3.62 -9.26
CA ILE A 41 2.08 3.24 -10.66
C ILE A 41 1.37 4.12 -11.68
N GLY A 42 0.28 4.79 -11.30
CA GLY A 42 -0.42 5.66 -12.24
C GLY A 42 -1.80 6.10 -11.79
N THR A 43 -2.60 6.54 -12.74
CA THR A 43 -3.99 6.96 -12.51
C THR A 43 -4.94 6.22 -13.46
N LEU A 44 -6.09 5.80 -12.93
CA LEU A 44 -7.15 5.18 -13.70
C LEU A 44 -8.30 6.16 -13.89
N ALA A 45 -8.73 6.34 -15.13
CA ALA A 45 -9.82 7.26 -15.52
C ALA A 45 -9.62 8.71 -15.03
N GLY A 46 -8.38 9.13 -14.81
CA GLY A 46 -8.05 10.49 -14.38
C GLY A 46 -8.44 10.86 -12.95
N ARG A 47 -9.05 9.94 -12.17
CA ARG A 47 -9.50 10.24 -10.81
C ARG A 47 -9.02 9.27 -9.74
N TYR A 48 -8.70 8.03 -10.09
CA TYR A 48 -8.22 7.03 -9.14
C TYR A 48 -6.71 6.95 -9.19
N GLN A 49 -6.05 7.17 -8.07
CA GLN A 49 -4.63 6.92 -7.93
C GLN A 49 -4.41 5.44 -7.65
N VAL A 50 -3.60 4.78 -8.45
CA VAL A 50 -3.35 3.34 -8.35
C VAL A 50 -1.98 3.10 -7.72
N TYR A 51 -1.97 2.28 -6.68
CA TYR A 51 -0.78 1.86 -5.96
C TYR A 51 -0.59 0.36 -6.07
N ARG A 52 0.63 -0.07 -6.28
CA ARG A 52 1.01 -1.48 -6.27
C ARG A 52 1.68 -1.82 -4.94
N ASP A 53 1.19 -2.86 -4.30
CA ASP A 53 1.77 -3.39 -3.07
C ASP A 53 2.21 -4.84 -3.32
N PRO A 54 3.52 -5.14 -3.27
CA PRO A 54 4.02 -6.51 -3.49
C PRO A 54 3.59 -7.49 -2.39
N TYR A 55 3.24 -6.99 -1.21
CA TYR A 55 2.78 -7.82 -0.09
C TYR A 55 1.27 -8.00 -0.04
N PHE A 56 0.54 -7.43 -0.98
CA PHE A 56 -0.92 -7.52 -1.01
C PHE A 56 -1.34 -8.91 -1.49
N PRO A 57 -2.43 -9.50 -0.93
CA PRO A 57 -2.91 -10.81 -1.37
C PRO A 57 -3.20 -10.85 -2.86
N ALA A 58 -2.76 -11.92 -3.52
CA ALA A 58 -2.94 -12.10 -4.95
C ALA A 58 -4.41 -12.07 -5.35
N GLY A 59 -4.70 -11.43 -6.48
CA GLY A 59 -6.06 -11.35 -7.03
C GLY A 59 -7.02 -10.44 -6.27
N LYS A 60 -6.54 -9.62 -5.33
CA LYS A 60 -7.38 -8.67 -4.60
C LYS A 60 -7.07 -7.23 -4.98
N VAL A 61 -8.11 -6.42 -4.97
CA VAL A 61 -8.05 -4.98 -5.20
C VAL A 61 -8.76 -4.29 -4.03
N LEU A 62 -8.13 -3.32 -3.41
CA LEU A 62 -8.72 -2.50 -2.37
C LEU A 62 -8.97 -1.10 -2.92
N ILE A 63 -10.22 -0.65 -2.82
CA ILE A 63 -10.65 0.66 -3.28
C ILE A 63 -11.08 1.47 -2.06
N GLY A 64 -10.71 2.72 -2.00
CA GLY A 64 -11.07 3.54 -0.87
C GLY A 64 -11.14 5.01 -1.17
N HIS A 65 -11.63 5.73 -0.16
CA HIS A 65 -11.74 7.18 -0.14
C HIS A 65 -10.83 7.76 0.93
N LYS A 66 -10.03 8.73 0.54
CA LYS A 66 -9.22 9.53 1.46
C LYS A 66 -9.80 10.94 1.52
N GLY A 67 -10.37 11.31 2.67
CA GLY A 67 -10.90 12.64 2.92
C GLY A 67 -9.84 13.61 3.41
N LYS A 68 -10.23 14.87 3.50
CA LYS A 68 -9.37 15.98 3.94
C LYS A 68 -9.52 16.31 5.43
N SER A 69 -10.56 15.80 6.08
CA SER A 69 -10.85 16.09 7.49
C SER A 69 -11.08 14.82 8.30
N LEU A 70 -11.05 14.95 9.61
CA LEU A 70 -11.32 13.85 10.54
C LEU A 70 -12.75 13.29 10.37
N LEU A 71 -13.71 14.15 10.03
CA LEU A 71 -15.11 13.74 9.82
C LEU A 71 -15.32 12.99 8.51
N ASP A 72 -14.39 13.13 7.56
CA ASP A 72 -14.42 12.48 6.26
C ASP A 72 -13.34 11.35 6.17
N ALA A 73 -13.04 10.74 7.30
CA ALA A 73 -12.05 9.67 7.40
C ALA A 73 -12.71 8.33 7.73
N GLY A 74 -12.35 7.28 7.00
CA GLY A 74 -12.81 5.92 7.27
C GLY A 74 -11.90 5.16 8.21
N TYR A 75 -10.59 5.38 8.11
CA TYR A 75 -9.58 4.73 8.92
C TYR A 75 -8.65 5.78 9.53
N ILE A 76 -8.43 5.69 10.82
CA ILE A 76 -7.61 6.64 11.56
C ILE A 76 -6.36 5.93 12.07
N TYR A 77 -5.23 6.53 11.78
CA TYR A 77 -3.93 6.19 12.35
C TYR A 77 -3.46 7.34 13.24
N ALA A 78 -3.30 7.06 14.53
CA ALA A 78 -2.94 8.04 15.54
C ALA A 78 -1.61 7.64 16.20
N PRO A 79 -0.46 8.09 15.68
CA PRO A 79 0.81 7.89 16.35
C PRO A 79 0.95 8.87 17.52
N TYR A 80 1.21 8.37 18.73
CA TYR A 80 1.45 9.27 19.85
C TYR A 80 2.90 9.20 20.36
N VAL A 81 3.62 8.12 20.08
CA VAL A 81 5.08 8.09 20.23
C VAL A 81 5.66 7.88 18.84
N PRO A 82 6.40 8.85 18.28
CA PRO A 82 7.03 8.70 16.98
C PRO A 82 8.12 7.62 17.01
N LEU A 83 8.60 7.23 15.84
CA LEU A 83 9.68 6.27 15.74
C LEU A 83 10.92 6.80 16.46
N GLN A 84 11.35 6.09 17.49
CA GLN A 84 12.49 6.44 18.33
C GLN A 84 13.53 5.33 18.33
N LEU A 85 14.79 5.74 18.25
CA LEU A 85 15.93 4.85 18.44
C LEU A 85 16.35 4.93 19.92
N THR A 86 16.55 3.77 20.54
CA THR A 86 17.13 3.72 21.89
C THR A 86 18.63 4.03 21.82
N PRO A 87 19.22 4.62 22.85
CA PRO A 87 20.68 4.74 22.92
C PRO A 87 21.33 3.35 22.96
N THR A 88 22.55 3.26 22.49
CA THR A 88 23.30 2.01 22.54
C THR A 88 23.55 1.62 24.02
N MET A 89 23.06 0.45 24.40
CA MET A 89 23.28 -0.12 25.73
C MET A 89 24.12 -1.38 25.59
N TYR A 90 24.85 -1.72 26.64
CA TYR A 90 25.67 -2.92 26.68
C TYR A 90 25.04 -3.97 27.59
N ASN A 91 24.96 -5.21 27.11
CA ASN A 91 24.51 -6.32 27.93
C ASN A 91 25.55 -6.58 29.06
N PRO A 92 25.16 -6.55 30.34
CA PRO A 92 26.10 -6.74 31.45
C PRO A 92 26.71 -8.14 31.53
N PHE A 93 26.12 -9.14 30.87
CA PHE A 93 26.61 -10.53 30.91
C PHE A 93 27.68 -10.83 29.88
N ASN A 94 27.64 -10.25 28.69
CA ASN A 94 28.54 -10.55 27.60
C ASN A 94 29.11 -9.31 26.88
N MET A 95 28.80 -8.11 27.37
CA MET A 95 29.25 -6.83 26.81
C MET A 95 28.87 -6.58 25.35
N THR A 96 27.86 -7.27 24.84
CA THR A 96 27.35 -7.03 23.47
C THR A 96 26.56 -5.75 23.41
N PRO A 97 26.72 -4.92 22.35
CA PRO A 97 25.91 -3.73 22.18
C PRO A 97 24.47 -4.11 21.79
N ILE A 98 23.51 -3.42 22.42
CA ILE A 98 22.07 -3.57 22.17
C ILE A 98 21.51 -2.23 21.76
N LYS A 99 20.75 -2.21 20.66
CA LYS A 99 20.05 -1.04 20.19
C LYS A 99 18.66 -1.43 19.74
N GLY A 100 17.65 -0.63 20.12
CA GLY A 100 16.26 -0.90 19.82
C GLY A 100 15.60 0.24 19.07
N ILE A 101 14.53 -0.10 18.37
CA ILE A 101 13.63 0.86 17.73
C ILE A 101 12.26 0.67 18.36
N MET A 102 11.61 1.78 18.76
CA MET A 102 10.28 1.71 19.32
C MET A 102 9.37 2.79 18.75
N THR A 103 8.08 2.45 18.64
CA THR A 103 7.00 3.37 18.31
C THR A 103 5.73 2.94 19.02
N ARG A 104 4.86 3.90 19.30
CA ARG A 104 3.52 3.62 19.83
C ARG A 104 2.48 4.34 18.98
N TYR A 105 1.48 3.60 18.55
CA TYR A 105 0.41 4.13 17.73
C TYR A 105 -0.90 3.41 18.01
N ALA A 106 -1.99 4.09 17.72
CA ALA A 106 -3.32 3.50 17.68
C ALA A 106 -3.87 3.57 16.26
N LYS A 107 -4.66 2.58 15.89
CA LYS A 107 -5.34 2.54 14.61
C LYS A 107 -6.75 2.00 14.78
N LYS A 108 -7.71 2.57 14.08
CA LYS A 108 -9.09 2.13 14.14
C LYS A 108 -9.83 2.45 12.83
N MET A 109 -10.64 1.51 12.39
CA MET A 109 -11.62 1.76 11.34
C MET A 109 -12.87 2.38 11.95
N VAL A 110 -13.14 3.63 11.59
CA VAL A 110 -14.28 4.39 12.08
C VAL A 110 -15.50 4.17 11.19
N ASN A 111 -15.30 4.13 9.89
CA ASN A 111 -16.37 3.93 8.91
C ASN A 111 -15.90 3.04 7.78
N ASN A 112 -16.44 1.83 7.73
CA ASN A 112 -16.10 0.83 6.70
C ASN A 112 -16.76 1.10 5.34
N ARG A 113 -17.72 2.02 5.25
CA ARG A 113 -18.41 2.35 4.00
C ARG A 113 -17.55 3.07 2.98
N TYR A 114 -16.41 3.61 3.42
CA TYR A 114 -15.43 4.27 2.54
C TYR A 114 -14.50 3.30 1.81
N TYR A 115 -14.59 2.00 2.09
CA TYR A 115 -13.69 0.99 1.54
C TYR A 115 -14.45 -0.16 0.92
N ALA A 116 -13.92 -0.69 -0.18
CA ALA A 116 -14.45 -1.88 -0.83
C ALA A 116 -13.29 -2.75 -1.33
N THR A 117 -13.52 -4.05 -1.37
CA THR A 117 -12.57 -5.01 -1.94
C THR A 117 -13.19 -5.70 -3.14
N ILE A 118 -12.37 -5.92 -4.17
CA ILE A 118 -12.74 -6.67 -5.36
C ILE A 118 -11.81 -7.88 -5.44
N THR A 119 -12.37 -9.05 -5.69
CA THR A 119 -11.59 -10.26 -5.94
C THR A 119 -11.56 -10.54 -7.43
N VAL A 120 -10.36 -10.55 -8.02
CA VAL A 120 -10.15 -10.88 -9.43
C VAL A 120 -9.71 -12.35 -9.50
N ARG A 121 -10.40 -13.13 -10.28
CA ARG A 121 -10.13 -14.56 -10.47
C ARG A 121 -9.65 -14.84 -11.88
N GLY A 122 -8.97 -15.96 -12.08
CA GLY A 122 -8.54 -16.42 -13.40
C GLY A 122 -7.18 -15.92 -13.85
N LEU A 123 -6.48 -15.12 -13.05
CA LEU A 123 -5.16 -14.60 -13.40
C LEU A 123 -4.08 -15.69 -13.50
N GLN A 124 -4.18 -16.72 -12.65
CA GLN A 124 -3.19 -17.81 -12.62
C GLN A 124 -3.42 -18.88 -13.69
N SER A 125 -4.66 -19.11 -14.13
CA SER A 125 -4.95 -20.08 -15.17
C SER A 125 -4.40 -19.67 -16.54
N PHE A 126 -4.20 -18.37 -16.75
CA PHE A 126 -3.70 -17.83 -18.02
C PHE A 126 -2.21 -18.12 -18.23
N SER A 127 -1.42 -18.16 -17.16
CA SER A 127 0.04 -18.40 -17.26
C SER A 127 0.38 -19.87 -17.46
N LEU A 128 -0.47 -20.81 -17.04
CA LEU A 128 -0.24 -22.24 -17.17
C LEU A 128 -0.59 -22.77 -18.57
N ASP A 129 -1.59 -22.19 -19.24
CA ASP A 129 -1.99 -22.58 -20.59
C ASP A 129 -1.05 -22.09 -21.69
N THR A 130 -0.28 -21.03 -21.43
CA THR A 130 0.73 -20.53 -22.36
C THR A 130 2.05 -21.30 -22.30
N LEU A 131 2.28 -22.11 -21.28
CA LEU A 131 3.49 -22.91 -21.10
C LEU A 131 3.33 -24.37 -21.60
N ARG A 132 2.17 -24.74 -22.09
CA ARG A 132 1.87 -26.01 -22.73
C ARG A 132 1.72 -25.80 -24.25
#